data_7a9489bbe431a38462b0f230e0014e53
#
_entry.id   7a9489bbe431a38462b0f230e0014e53
#
_cell.length_a   1.000
_cell.length_b   1.000
_cell.length_c   1.000
_cell.angle_alpha   90.00
_cell.angle_beta   90.00
_cell.angle_gamma   90.00
#
_symmetry.space_group_name_H-M   'P 1'
#
loop_
_entity.id
_entity.type
_entity.pdbx_description
1 polymer ?
#
loop_
_entity_poly.entity_id
_entity_poly.type
_entity_poly.pdbx_seq_one_letter_code
_entity_poly.pdbx_strand_id
1 'polypeptide(L)'
;MITLYSGTPGSGKSLHLAEKLYYRIRSGRPTICNFDVHVNYKKIKAKRFYDSFCYIDNLELTPQRLIDYSQNLFKNKRPKEGSILLVIDECQILFNSRDWGRTGRNEWLSFFTQHRKYGYDIVLVSQFDRIDRKSVV
;
A
#
# COMPACT_ATOMS: atom_id res chain seq x y z
N MET A 1 7.14 -8.26 4.88
CA MET A 1 6.15 -8.35 5.97
C MET A 1 4.82 -7.79 5.51
N ILE A 2 3.75 -8.46 5.87
CA ILE A 2 2.40 -7.94 5.63
C ILE A 2 1.78 -7.62 6.99
N THR A 3 1.33 -6.38 7.17
CA THR A 3 0.74 -5.91 8.42
C THR A 3 -0.69 -5.45 8.15
N LEU A 4 -1.62 -5.90 8.95
CA LEU A 4 -3.02 -5.48 8.88
C LEU A 4 -3.34 -4.55 10.04
N TYR A 5 -3.73 -3.32 9.73
CA TYR A 5 -4.30 -2.40 10.70
C TYR A 5 -5.82 -2.43 10.55
N SER A 6 -6.51 -2.86 11.58
CA SER A 6 -7.96 -2.88 11.62
C SER A 6 -8.46 -2.21 12.89
N GLY A 7 -9.68 -1.72 12.86
CA GLY A 7 -10.28 -1.11 14.03
C GLY A 7 -11.27 -0.01 13.67
N THR A 8 -11.88 0.56 14.69
CA THR A 8 -12.83 1.65 14.54
C THR A 8 -12.10 2.98 14.32
N PRO A 9 -12.75 3.97 13.69
CA PRO A 9 -12.20 5.31 13.59
C PRO A 9 -11.87 5.86 14.99
N GLY A 10 -10.73 6.53 15.11
CA GLY A 10 -10.30 7.09 16.39
C GLY A 10 -9.48 6.15 17.27
N SER A 11 -9.14 4.97 16.79
CA SER A 11 -8.31 4.01 17.56
C SER A 11 -6.82 4.34 17.56
N GLY A 12 -6.40 5.44 16.93
CA GLY A 12 -5.01 5.82 16.84
C GLY A 12 -4.23 5.21 15.69
N LYS A 13 -4.84 4.31 14.93
CA LYS A 13 -4.17 3.64 13.81
C LYS A 13 -3.75 4.60 12.71
N SER A 14 -4.58 5.59 12.43
CA SER A 14 -4.29 6.60 11.40
C SER A 14 -3.08 7.45 11.75
N LEU A 15 -2.95 7.82 13.03
CA LEU A 15 -1.82 8.58 13.50
C LEU A 15 -0.53 7.77 13.41
N HIS A 16 -0.58 6.52 13.84
CA HIS A 16 0.57 5.63 13.79
C HIS A 16 1.04 5.41 12.35
N LEU A 17 0.10 5.19 11.45
CA LEU A 17 0.39 5.03 10.03
C LEU A 17 0.97 6.29 9.42
N ALA A 18 0.43 7.46 9.78
CA ALA A 18 0.92 8.76 9.30
C ALA A 18 2.38 8.99 9.72
N GLU A 19 2.74 8.65 10.96
CA GLU A 19 4.12 8.74 11.42
C GLU A 19 5.06 7.85 10.60
N LYS A 20 4.65 6.60 10.37
CA LYS A 20 5.44 5.64 9.60
C LYS A 20 5.66 6.13 8.18
N LEU A 21 4.60 6.63 7.54
CA LEU A 21 4.69 7.21 6.21
C LEU A 21 5.57 8.44 6.16
N TYR A 22 5.45 9.33 7.14
CA TYR A 22 6.25 10.55 7.21
C TYR A 22 7.74 10.24 7.23
N TYR A 23 8.16 9.34 8.11
CA TYR A 23 9.57 8.98 8.21
C TYR A 23 10.07 8.30 6.94
N ARG A 24 9.26 7.47 6.33
CA ARG A 24 9.65 6.75 5.13
C ARG A 24 9.79 7.69 3.93
N ILE A 25 8.84 8.57 3.74
CA ILE A 25 8.88 9.58 2.66
C ILE A 25 10.06 10.53 2.87
N ARG A 26 10.26 10.97 4.10
CA ARG A 26 11.38 11.85 4.45
C ARG A 26 12.73 11.21 4.14
N SER A 27 12.85 9.90 4.33
CA SER A 27 14.09 9.19 4.04
C SER A 27 14.32 8.93 2.54
N GLY A 28 13.33 9.25 1.70
CA GLY A 28 13.42 9.03 0.26
C GLY A 28 13.26 7.57 -0.17
N ARG A 29 12.67 6.73 0.68
CA ARG A 29 12.46 5.31 0.37
C ARG A 29 11.19 5.13 -0.47
N PRO A 30 11.19 4.23 -1.46
CA PRO A 30 10.04 4.01 -2.33
C PRO A 30 8.78 3.65 -1.55
N THR A 31 7.69 4.33 -1.85
CA THR A 31 6.41 4.16 -1.16
C THR A 31 5.27 4.28 -2.18
N ILE A 32 4.35 3.32 -2.17
CA ILE A 32 3.16 3.32 -3.03
C ILE A 32 1.94 3.31 -2.12
N CYS A 33 1.01 4.22 -2.40
CA CYS A 33 -0.26 4.32 -1.67
C CYS A 33 -1.42 4.42 -2.65
N ASN A 34 -2.59 3.92 -2.24
CA ASN A 34 -3.82 4.12 -2.99
C ASN A 34 -4.58 5.38 -2.55
N PHE A 35 -3.92 6.25 -1.84
CA PHE A 35 -4.42 7.57 -1.44
C PHE A 35 -3.30 8.59 -1.59
N ASP A 36 -3.68 9.86 -1.76
CA ASP A 36 -2.71 10.92 -1.89
C ASP A 36 -2.24 11.39 -0.51
N VAL A 37 -0.98 11.78 -0.43
CA VAL A 37 -0.39 12.26 0.81
C VAL A 37 0.04 13.70 0.63
N HIS A 38 -0.56 14.60 1.43
CA HIS A 38 -0.17 16.01 1.45
C HIS A 38 1.01 16.19 2.40
N VAL A 39 2.12 16.60 1.85
CA VAL A 39 3.35 16.81 2.62
C VAL A 39 3.76 18.27 2.55
N ASN A 40 4.27 18.79 3.65
CA ASN A 40 4.82 20.14 3.66
C ASN A 40 6.17 20.14 2.93
N TYR A 41 6.16 20.60 1.70
CA TYR A 41 7.33 20.58 0.83
C TYR A 41 8.51 21.40 1.36
N LYS A 42 8.27 22.35 2.25
CA LYS A 42 9.35 23.16 2.84
C LYS A 42 10.27 22.35 3.76
N LYS A 43 9.77 21.22 4.29
CA LYS A 43 10.52 20.36 5.22
C LYS A 43 11.15 19.13 4.57
N ILE A 44 10.78 18.84 3.31
CA ILE A 44 11.28 17.67 2.59
C ILE A 44 11.97 18.15 1.33
N LYS A 45 13.14 17.59 1.03
CA LYS A 45 13.80 17.86 -0.24
C LYS A 45 12.91 17.31 -1.35
N ALA A 46 12.23 18.19 -2.05
CA ALA A 46 11.15 17.87 -2.98
C ALA A 46 11.55 16.82 -4.04
N LYS A 47 12.78 16.83 -4.48
CA LYS A 47 13.27 15.89 -5.49
C LYS A 47 13.15 14.44 -5.03
N ARG A 48 13.55 14.14 -3.79
CA ARG A 48 13.47 12.77 -3.26
C ARG A 48 12.02 12.31 -3.05
N PHE A 49 11.15 13.23 -2.69
CA PHE A 49 9.73 12.92 -2.54
C PHE A 49 9.11 12.47 -3.86
N TYR A 50 9.31 13.26 -4.92
CA TYR A 50 8.75 12.94 -6.23
C TYR A 50 9.30 11.65 -6.83
N ASP A 51 10.55 11.33 -6.55
CA ASP A 51 11.18 10.12 -7.06
C ASP A 51 10.76 8.87 -6.29
N SER A 52 10.31 9.01 -5.04
CA SER A 52 10.05 7.86 -4.17
C SER A 52 8.57 7.60 -3.89
N PHE A 53 7.72 8.62 -3.92
CA PHE A 53 6.29 8.45 -3.62
C PHE A 53 5.48 8.26 -4.90
N CYS A 54 4.60 7.25 -4.87
CA CYS A 54 3.72 6.95 -6.00
C CYS A 54 2.28 6.76 -5.50
N TYR A 55 1.36 7.55 -6.04
CA TYR A 55 -0.07 7.37 -5.82
C TYR A 55 -0.65 6.55 -6.96
N ILE A 56 -1.35 5.46 -6.62
CA ILE A 56 -2.04 4.62 -7.60
C ILE A 56 -3.48 4.43 -7.15
N ASP A 57 -4.42 4.92 -7.93
CA ASP A 57 -5.85 4.76 -7.68
C ASP A 57 -6.26 3.28 -7.69
N ASN A 58 -7.29 2.93 -6.92
CA ASN A 58 -7.82 1.57 -6.85
C ASN A 58 -8.14 0.97 -8.21
N LEU A 59 -8.62 1.79 -9.16
CA LEU A 59 -8.93 1.32 -10.50
C LEU A 59 -7.70 0.86 -11.28
N GLU A 60 -6.54 1.43 -10.95
CA GLU A 60 -5.28 1.12 -11.63
C GLU A 60 -4.35 0.25 -10.79
N LEU A 61 -4.68 0.03 -9.53
CA LEU A 61 -3.85 -0.76 -8.61
C LEU A 61 -4.05 -2.24 -8.87
N THR A 62 -3.11 -2.84 -9.57
CA THR A 62 -3.12 -4.26 -9.90
C THR A 62 -1.81 -4.91 -9.47
N PRO A 63 -1.81 -6.23 -9.22
CA PRO A 63 -0.56 -6.94 -8.93
C PRO A 63 0.49 -6.77 -10.01
N GLN A 64 0.08 -6.81 -11.27
CA GLN A 64 1.02 -6.67 -12.38
C GLN A 64 1.71 -5.31 -12.38
N ARG A 65 0.97 -4.24 -12.08
CA ARG A 65 1.54 -2.91 -11.99
C ARG A 65 2.57 -2.81 -10.88
N LEU A 66 2.31 -3.46 -9.75
CA LEU A 66 3.24 -3.49 -8.62
C LEU A 66 4.50 -4.29 -8.95
N ILE A 67 4.35 -5.40 -9.65
CA ILE A 67 5.48 -6.19 -10.12
C ILE A 67 6.34 -5.38 -11.11
N ASP A 68 5.71 -4.73 -12.07
CA ASP A 68 6.40 -3.89 -13.06
C ASP A 68 7.15 -2.75 -12.40
N TYR A 69 6.55 -2.12 -11.39
CA TYR A 69 7.21 -1.06 -10.63
C TYR A 69 8.49 -1.58 -9.97
N SER A 70 8.42 -2.73 -9.32
CA SER A 70 9.58 -3.35 -8.68
C SER A 70 10.68 -3.68 -9.69
N GLN A 71 10.30 -4.29 -10.81
CA GLN A 71 11.25 -4.68 -11.83
C GLN A 71 11.95 -3.47 -12.45
N ASN A 72 11.22 -2.40 -12.68
CA ASN A 72 11.79 -1.16 -13.21
C ASN A 72 12.71 -0.48 -12.18
N LEU A 73 12.30 -0.46 -10.91
CA LEU A 73 13.08 0.16 -9.85
C LEU A 73 14.42 -0.54 -9.64
N PHE A 74 14.42 -1.86 -9.64
CA PHE A 74 15.62 -2.66 -9.39
C PHE A 74 16.33 -3.09 -10.67
N LYS A 75 15.86 -2.69 -11.83
CA LYS A 75 16.45 -3.02 -13.16
C LYS A 75 16.66 -4.53 -13.32
N ASN A 76 15.66 -5.31 -12.95
CA ASN A 76 15.68 -6.77 -13.01
C ASN A 76 16.72 -7.44 -12.11
N LYS A 77 17.30 -6.70 -11.17
CA LYS A 77 18.14 -7.28 -10.12
C LYS A 77 17.24 -7.74 -8.98
N ARG A 78 17.79 -8.61 -8.12
CA ARG A 78 17.04 -9.10 -6.96
C ARG A 78 16.75 -7.96 -5.99
N PRO A 79 15.45 -7.66 -5.71
CA PRO A 79 15.11 -6.61 -4.77
C PRO A 79 15.52 -6.97 -3.35
N LYS A 80 15.96 -5.95 -2.60
CA LYS A 80 16.19 -6.10 -1.18
C LYS A 80 14.84 -6.16 -0.47
N GLU A 81 14.71 -7.08 0.48
CA GLU A 81 13.48 -7.24 1.25
C GLU A 81 13.11 -5.93 1.97
N GLY A 82 11.84 -5.55 1.88
CA GLY A 82 11.34 -4.35 2.53
C GLY A 82 11.74 -3.03 1.89
N SER A 83 12.27 -3.04 0.68
CA SER A 83 12.70 -1.82 -0.01
C SER A 83 11.54 -0.90 -0.37
N ILE A 84 10.38 -1.48 -0.74
CA ILE A 84 9.21 -0.74 -1.18
C ILE A 84 8.11 -0.92 -0.14
N LEU A 85 7.52 0.18 0.31
CA LEU A 85 6.34 0.14 1.17
C LEU A 85 5.09 0.33 0.33
N LEU A 86 4.16 -0.61 0.42
CA LEU A 86 2.84 -0.51 -0.19
C LEU A 86 1.81 -0.35 0.91
N VAL A 87 1.03 0.73 0.85
CA VAL A 87 -0.05 0.98 1.81
C VAL A 87 -1.37 1.03 1.06
N ILE A 88 -2.25 0.11 1.38
CA ILE A 88 -3.60 0.05 0.81
C ILE A 88 -4.59 0.41 1.90
N ASP A 89 -5.15 1.62 1.80
CA ASP A 89 -6.20 2.07 2.71
C ASP A 89 -7.56 1.58 2.23
N GLU A 90 -8.44 1.33 3.17
CA GLU A 90 -9.76 0.76 2.89
C GLU A 90 -9.66 -0.46 1.98
N CYS A 91 -8.77 -1.37 2.34
CA CYS A 91 -8.46 -2.54 1.52
C CYS A 91 -9.69 -3.42 1.26
N GLN A 92 -10.70 -3.38 2.12
CA GLN A 92 -11.94 -4.13 1.91
C GLN A 92 -12.67 -3.67 0.64
N ILE A 93 -12.58 -2.39 0.29
CA ILE A 93 -13.20 -1.89 -0.94
C ILE A 93 -12.51 -2.48 -2.16
N LEU A 94 -11.18 -2.49 -2.15
CA LEU A 94 -10.40 -3.05 -3.24
C LEU A 94 -10.64 -4.57 -3.39
N PHE A 95 -10.62 -5.30 -2.28
CA PHE A 95 -10.70 -6.76 -2.31
C PHE A 95 -12.11 -7.31 -2.47
N ASN A 96 -13.13 -6.48 -2.20
CA ASN A 96 -14.53 -6.88 -2.38
C ASN A 96 -15.11 -6.37 -3.69
N SER A 97 -14.30 -5.86 -4.59
CA SER A 97 -14.76 -5.40 -5.89
C SER A 97 -15.35 -6.56 -6.69
N ARG A 98 -16.57 -6.37 -7.21
CA ARG A 98 -17.24 -7.37 -8.02
C ARG A 98 -16.57 -7.57 -9.37
N ASP A 99 -15.80 -6.59 -9.81
CA ASP A 99 -15.15 -6.63 -11.12
C ASP A 99 -13.95 -7.58 -11.18
N TRP A 100 -13.48 -8.05 -10.02
CA TRP A 100 -12.29 -8.88 -9.97
C TRP A 100 -12.51 -10.31 -10.41
N GLY A 101 -13.65 -10.91 -10.05
CA GLY A 101 -13.88 -12.31 -10.25
C GLY A 101 -12.83 -13.20 -9.59
N ARG A 102 -12.79 -14.47 -10.01
CA ARG A 102 -11.85 -15.46 -9.46
C ARG A 102 -10.41 -15.16 -9.86
N THR A 103 -10.19 -14.74 -11.10
CA THR A 103 -8.85 -14.45 -11.61
C THR A 103 -8.16 -13.32 -10.86
N GLY A 104 -8.89 -12.23 -10.62
CA GLY A 104 -8.34 -11.10 -9.88
C GLY A 104 -7.94 -11.47 -8.45
N ARG A 105 -8.75 -12.28 -7.77
CA ARG A 105 -8.42 -12.76 -6.43
C ARG A 105 -7.17 -13.62 -6.42
N ASN A 106 -7.03 -14.50 -7.39
CA ASN A 106 -5.86 -15.38 -7.49
C ASN A 106 -4.59 -14.58 -7.76
N GLU A 107 -4.67 -13.56 -8.58
CA GLU A 107 -3.53 -12.68 -8.85
C GLU A 107 -3.07 -11.96 -7.60
N TRP A 108 -3.99 -11.42 -6.79
CA TRP A 108 -3.65 -10.77 -5.54
C TRP A 108 -3.06 -11.74 -4.52
N LEU A 109 -3.64 -12.93 -4.39
CA LEU A 109 -3.10 -13.95 -3.48
C LEU A 109 -1.70 -14.38 -3.89
N SER A 110 -1.46 -14.55 -5.18
CA SER A 110 -0.13 -14.87 -5.70
C SER A 110 0.86 -13.75 -5.38
N PHE A 111 0.47 -12.50 -5.60
CA PHE A 111 1.32 -11.35 -5.29
C PHE A 111 1.66 -11.29 -3.80
N PHE A 112 0.67 -11.45 -2.91
CA PHE A 112 0.92 -11.42 -1.48
C PHE A 112 1.85 -12.54 -1.02
N THR A 113 1.69 -13.72 -1.61
CA THR A 113 2.58 -14.86 -1.32
C THR A 113 4.03 -14.56 -1.71
N GLN A 114 4.21 -13.80 -2.78
CA GLN A 114 5.53 -13.51 -3.36
C GLN A 114 6.03 -12.10 -3.07
N HIS A 115 5.40 -11.37 -2.14
CA HIS A 115 5.73 -9.95 -1.91
C HIS A 115 7.21 -9.74 -1.54
N ARG A 116 7.82 -10.65 -0.82
CA ARG A 116 9.23 -10.55 -0.46
C ARG A 116 10.15 -10.62 -1.66
N LYS A 117 9.78 -11.45 -2.63
CA LYS A 117 10.54 -11.61 -3.88
C LYS A 117 10.63 -10.29 -4.64
N TYR A 118 9.58 -9.48 -4.57
CA TYR A 118 9.53 -8.17 -5.23
C TYR A 118 9.98 -7.02 -4.35
N GLY A 119 10.38 -7.29 -3.12
CA GLY A 119 10.92 -6.29 -2.21
C GLY A 119 9.88 -5.46 -1.48
N TYR A 120 8.62 -5.93 -1.39
CA TYR A 120 7.54 -5.19 -0.76
C TYR A 120 7.38 -5.50 0.71
N ASP A 121 7.21 -4.45 1.51
CA ASP A 121 6.49 -4.49 2.77
C ASP A 121 5.10 -3.95 2.53
N ILE A 122 4.08 -4.64 3.01
CA ILE A 122 2.69 -4.32 2.71
C ILE A 122 1.94 -3.97 3.99
N VAL A 123 1.25 -2.84 3.97
CA VAL A 123 0.35 -2.42 5.06
C VAL A 123 -1.06 -2.34 4.47
N LEU A 124 -1.95 -3.14 5.03
CA LEU A 124 -3.36 -3.14 4.68
C LEU A 124 -4.14 -2.45 5.79
N VAL A 125 -4.92 -1.46 5.45
CA VAL A 125 -5.73 -0.71 6.42
C VAL A 125 -7.19 -0.96 6.11
N SER A 126 -7.92 -1.44 7.12
CA SER A 126 -9.35 -1.71 6.99
C SER A 126 -10.10 -1.09 8.17
N GLN A 127 -11.23 -0.51 7.90
CA GLN A 127 -12.14 0.00 8.91
C GLN A 127 -13.34 -0.92 9.00
N PHE A 128 -13.50 -1.58 10.15
CA PHE A 128 -14.72 -2.29 10.46
C PHE A 128 -15.52 -1.42 11.42
N ASP A 129 -16.59 -0.78 10.92
CA ASP A 129 -17.51 -0.11 11.80
C ASP A 129 -18.63 -1.05 12.22
N ARG A 130 -19.48 -0.58 13.14
CA ARG A 130 -20.59 -1.40 13.63
C ARG A 130 -21.63 -1.72 12.56
N ILE A 131 -21.75 -0.84 11.57
CA ILE A 131 -22.71 -1.00 10.49
C ILE A 131 -22.28 -2.16 9.61
N ASP A 132 -21.02 -2.25 9.28
CA ASP A 132 -20.49 -3.34 8.47
C ASP A 132 -20.64 -4.69 9.18
N ARG A 133 -20.40 -4.73 10.49
CA ARG A 133 -20.63 -5.94 11.28
C ARG A 133 -22.07 -6.40 11.25
N LYS A 134 -23.02 -5.47 11.32
CA LYS A 134 -24.44 -5.81 11.26
C LYS A 134 -24.85 -6.28 9.89
N SER A 135 -24.24 -5.77 8.84
CA SER A 135 -24.57 -6.18 7.47
C SER A 135 -23.99 -7.56 7.12
N VAL A 136 -22.96 -7.99 7.82
CA VAL A 136 -22.38 -9.30 7.62
C VAL A 136 -23.14 -10.40 8.38
N VAL A 137 -23.85 -10.03 9.41
CA VAL A 137 -24.68 -10.93 10.19
C VAL A 137 -26.11 -10.96 9.66
#